data_073479807cf33bae91c17ffb5c9306f8
#
_entry.id   073479807cf33bae91c17ffb5c9306f8
#
_cell.length_a   1.000
_cell.length_b   1.000
_cell.length_c   1.000
_cell.angle_alpha   90.00
_cell.angle_beta   90.00
_cell.angle_gamma   90.00
#
_symmetry.space_group_name_H-M   'P 1'
#
loop_
_entity.id
_entity.type
_entity.pdbx_description
1 polymer ?
#
loop_
_entity_poly.entity_id
_entity_poly.type
_entity_poly.pdbx_seq_one_letter_code
_entity_poly.pdbx_strand_id
1 'polypeptide(L)'
;KGSQAAVNPFSERDIDDARQNFLAQDALVKGSVAEQAQIQSQLDSMVNGEQSQIVSLRAQLTEAKYNLEQTVIRAPSNGYVTQVLIRPGTYAAALPLRPVMVFIPEQKRQIVAQFRQNSLLRLKPGDDAEVVFNALPGQVFHGKLTSILPVVPGGSYQAQGVLQSLTVVPGTDGVLGTIELDPNADIDALPDGIYAQVAVYSDHFSHVSVMRKVLLRMTSWMHYLYLDH
;
A
#
# COMPACT_ATOMS: atom_id res chain seq x y z
N LYS A 1 -10.35 14.25 102.77
CA LYS A 1 -9.63 13.42 101.83
C LYS A 1 -9.11 14.35 100.72
N GLY A 2 -7.85 14.77 100.84
CA GLY A 2 -7.20 15.68 99.91
C GLY A 2 -6.86 14.97 98.60
N SER A 3 -7.35 15.51 97.52
CA SER A 3 -6.89 15.17 96.19
C SER A 3 -5.52 15.83 96.03
N GLN A 4 -4.43 15.08 96.04
CA GLN A 4 -3.13 15.54 95.59
C GLN A 4 -3.21 15.69 94.08
N ALA A 5 -3.34 16.93 93.65
CA ALA A 5 -3.08 17.25 92.25
C ALA A 5 -1.59 16.94 92.00
N ALA A 6 -1.32 16.02 91.13
CA ALA A 6 0.03 15.69 90.70
C ALA A 6 0.61 16.98 90.09
N VAL A 7 1.56 17.59 90.79
CA VAL A 7 2.31 18.75 90.28
C VAL A 7 3.17 18.23 89.12
N ASN A 8 2.87 18.70 87.96
CA ASN A 8 3.64 18.39 86.74
C ASN A 8 5.04 19.02 86.90
N PRO A 9 6.12 18.24 86.97
CA PRO A 9 7.46 18.75 87.32
C PRO A 9 8.07 19.58 86.17
N PHE A 10 7.42 19.64 85.01
CA PHE A 10 7.88 20.37 83.88
C PHE A 10 7.15 21.70 83.74
N SER A 11 7.87 22.75 83.35
CA SER A 11 7.33 24.04 82.94
C SER A 11 6.43 23.86 81.69
N GLU A 12 5.37 24.64 81.57
CA GLU A 12 4.54 24.64 80.35
C GLU A 12 5.34 24.92 79.10
N ARG A 13 6.37 25.78 79.25
CA ARG A 13 7.33 26.07 78.16
C ARG A 13 8.11 24.84 77.74
N ASP A 14 8.62 24.06 78.68
CA ASP A 14 9.39 22.84 78.39
C ASP A 14 8.52 21.78 77.69
N ILE A 15 7.25 21.73 78.05
CA ILE A 15 6.29 20.86 77.33
C ILE A 15 5.99 21.32 75.91
N ASP A 16 5.80 22.62 75.72
CA ASP A 16 5.57 23.20 74.39
C ASP A 16 6.81 23.07 73.51
N ASP A 17 8.01 23.32 73.98
CA ASP A 17 9.25 23.12 73.28
C ASP A 17 9.48 21.65 72.88
N ALA A 18 9.23 20.73 73.80
CA ALA A 18 9.28 19.30 73.55
C ALA A 18 8.26 18.87 72.46
N ARG A 19 7.04 19.45 72.53
CA ARG A 19 6.01 19.22 71.52
C ARG A 19 6.35 19.75 70.20
N GLN A 20 6.91 20.99 70.11
CA GLN A 20 7.38 21.56 68.83
C GLN A 20 8.51 20.74 68.24
N ASN A 21 9.48 20.33 69.07
CA ASN A 21 10.57 19.46 68.62
C ASN A 21 10.06 18.11 68.11
N PHE A 22 9.10 17.52 68.82
CA PHE A 22 8.46 16.27 68.37
C PHE A 22 7.75 16.45 67.02
N LEU A 23 6.98 17.51 66.85
CA LEU A 23 6.29 17.81 65.60
C LEU A 23 7.25 18.06 64.45
N ALA A 24 8.37 18.78 64.74
CA ALA A 24 9.42 18.99 63.75
C ALA A 24 10.10 17.68 63.32
N GLN A 25 10.40 16.81 64.31
CA GLN A 25 10.98 15.49 64.04
C GLN A 25 10.00 14.59 63.26
N ASP A 26 8.73 14.59 63.65
CA ASP A 26 7.68 13.84 62.99
C ASP A 26 7.48 14.29 61.52
N ALA A 27 7.54 15.61 61.28
CA ALA A 27 7.51 16.17 59.94
C ALA A 27 8.70 15.74 59.09
N LEU A 28 9.92 15.70 59.65
CA LEU A 28 11.12 15.20 58.96
C LEU A 28 11.00 13.72 58.63
N VAL A 29 10.52 12.90 59.55
CA VAL A 29 10.29 11.46 59.32
C VAL A 29 9.25 11.27 58.22
N LYS A 30 8.14 11.99 58.27
CA LYS A 30 7.10 11.92 57.23
C LYS A 30 7.65 12.36 55.87
N GLY A 31 8.47 13.40 55.84
CA GLY A 31 9.16 13.85 54.62
C GLY A 31 10.06 12.76 54.04
N SER A 32 10.89 12.13 54.87
CA SER A 32 11.77 11.03 54.43
C SER A 32 11.00 9.81 53.92
N VAL A 33 9.89 9.45 54.57
CA VAL A 33 9.01 8.36 54.14
C VAL A 33 8.38 8.69 52.80
N ALA A 34 7.95 9.93 52.58
CA ALA A 34 7.38 10.36 51.30
C ALA A 34 8.44 10.33 50.17
N GLU A 35 9.66 10.78 50.47
CA GLU A 35 10.79 10.70 49.53
C GLU A 35 11.14 9.25 49.19
N GLN A 36 11.21 8.37 50.17
CA GLN A 36 11.41 6.94 49.96
C GLN A 36 10.34 6.34 49.07
N ALA A 37 9.05 6.66 49.30
CA ALA A 37 7.94 6.19 48.51
C ALA A 37 8.02 6.69 47.07
N GLN A 38 8.47 7.93 46.86
CA GLN A 38 8.69 8.49 45.53
C GLN A 38 9.80 7.75 44.80
N ILE A 39 10.94 7.52 45.43
CA ILE A 39 12.06 6.78 44.83
C ILE A 39 11.63 5.33 44.53
N GLN A 40 10.91 4.70 45.44
CA GLN A 40 10.39 3.36 45.22
C GLN A 40 9.46 3.31 44.01
N SER A 41 8.54 4.27 43.90
CA SER A 41 7.65 4.39 42.74
C SER A 41 8.41 4.58 41.43
N GLN A 42 9.54 5.33 41.44
CA GLN A 42 10.40 5.46 40.25
C GLN A 42 11.09 4.14 39.90
N LEU A 43 11.52 3.37 40.89
CA LEU A 43 12.12 2.04 40.67
C LEU A 43 11.09 1.04 40.16
N ASP A 44 9.86 1.11 40.69
CA ASP A 44 8.76 0.21 40.30
C ASP A 44 8.21 0.55 38.90
N SER A 45 8.49 1.76 38.39
CA SER A 45 8.09 2.17 37.02
C SER A 45 8.93 1.54 35.93
N MET A 46 9.28 0.27 36.09
CA MET A 46 10.01 -0.49 35.09
C MET A 46 9.06 -1.16 34.08
N VAL A 47 9.39 -1.04 32.82
CA VAL A 47 8.71 -1.74 31.73
C VAL A 47 9.69 -2.75 31.12
N ASN A 48 9.37 -4.04 31.21
CA ASN A 48 10.23 -5.12 30.71
C ASN A 48 11.68 -5.10 31.29
N GLY A 49 11.84 -4.68 32.55
CA GLY A 49 13.14 -4.59 33.21
C GLY A 49 13.95 -3.31 32.92
N GLU A 50 13.37 -2.34 32.22
CA GLU A 50 13.97 -1.02 31.96
C GLU A 50 13.10 0.10 32.52
N GLN A 51 13.73 1.21 32.90
CA GLN A 51 12.96 2.39 33.35
C GLN A 51 12.09 2.91 32.18
N SER A 52 10.88 3.33 32.52
CA SER A 52 9.90 3.85 31.55
C SER A 52 10.44 5.00 30.69
N GLN A 53 11.32 5.84 31.25
CA GLN A 53 11.99 6.90 30.52
C GLN A 53 12.95 6.37 29.43
N ILE A 54 13.67 5.30 29.70
CA ILE A 54 14.58 4.68 28.72
C ILE A 54 13.76 4.07 27.60
N VAL A 55 12.66 3.40 27.91
CA VAL A 55 11.73 2.84 26.90
C VAL A 55 11.15 3.95 26.02
N SER A 56 10.72 5.07 26.61
CA SER A 56 10.22 6.23 25.87
C SER A 56 11.29 6.84 24.96
N LEU A 57 12.51 7.04 25.46
CA LEU A 57 13.62 7.57 24.65
C LEU A 57 14.02 6.63 23.50
N ARG A 58 13.97 5.32 23.73
CA ARG A 58 14.21 4.34 22.66
C ARG A 58 13.11 4.38 21.59
N ALA A 59 11.85 4.54 21.99
CA ALA A 59 10.74 4.71 21.05
C ALA A 59 10.95 5.97 20.19
N GLN A 60 11.29 7.10 20.81
CA GLN A 60 11.58 8.34 20.09
C GLN A 60 12.80 8.21 19.16
N LEU A 61 13.86 7.53 19.60
CA LEU A 61 15.02 7.26 18.75
C LEU A 61 14.65 6.38 17.54
N THR A 62 13.82 5.37 17.75
CA THR A 62 13.35 4.50 16.68
C THR A 62 12.50 5.27 15.67
N GLU A 63 11.59 6.10 16.17
CA GLU A 63 10.79 7.00 15.33
C GLU A 63 11.66 7.99 14.54
N ALA A 64 12.63 8.63 15.19
CA ALA A 64 13.53 9.56 14.52
C ALA A 64 14.38 8.85 13.44
N LYS A 65 14.86 7.64 13.70
CA LYS A 65 15.57 6.81 12.71
C LYS A 65 14.67 6.45 11.54
N TYR A 66 13.45 6.00 11.81
CA TYR A 66 12.47 5.71 10.78
C TYR A 66 12.20 6.93 9.90
N ASN A 67 11.95 8.09 10.51
CA ASN A 67 11.72 9.33 9.79
C ASN A 67 12.93 9.72 8.93
N LEU A 68 14.16 9.51 9.43
CA LEU A 68 15.37 9.74 8.66
C LEU A 68 15.49 8.78 7.47
N GLU A 69 15.21 7.49 7.66
CA GLU A 69 15.19 6.50 6.57
C GLU A 69 14.16 6.86 5.50
N GLN A 70 12.99 7.36 5.90
CA GLN A 70 11.94 7.78 4.97
C GLN A 70 12.31 9.04 4.14
N THR A 71 13.35 9.77 4.52
CA THR A 71 13.85 10.89 3.68
C THR A 71 14.53 10.42 2.40
N VAL A 72 14.94 9.15 2.34
CA VAL A 72 15.56 8.53 1.16
C VAL A 72 14.60 7.52 0.56
N ILE A 73 13.88 7.95 -0.46
CA ILE A 73 12.96 7.08 -1.19
C ILE A 73 13.75 6.25 -2.21
N ARG A 74 13.66 4.94 -2.08
CA ARG A 74 14.31 3.98 -2.98
C ARG A 74 13.28 3.29 -3.87
N ALA A 75 13.68 2.97 -5.09
CA ALA A 75 12.86 2.15 -5.98
C ALA A 75 12.65 0.76 -5.36
N PRO A 76 11.41 0.23 -5.34
CA PRO A 76 11.10 -1.08 -4.76
C PRO A 76 11.64 -2.25 -5.59
N SER A 77 11.89 -2.03 -6.88
CA SER A 77 12.40 -3.00 -7.84
C SER A 77 13.16 -2.29 -8.96
N ASN A 78 13.71 -3.06 -9.90
CA ASN A 78 14.16 -2.50 -11.18
C ASN A 78 12.98 -1.92 -11.94
N GLY A 79 13.21 -0.86 -12.69
CA GLY A 79 12.16 -0.20 -13.45
C GLY A 79 12.59 1.15 -13.99
N TYR A 80 11.61 1.86 -14.56
CA TYR A 80 11.81 3.16 -15.19
C TYR A 80 11.03 4.24 -14.45
N VAL A 81 11.62 5.41 -14.31
CA VAL A 81 10.95 6.59 -13.77
C VAL A 81 10.54 7.51 -14.91
N THR A 82 9.29 7.92 -14.91
CA THR A 82 8.75 8.85 -15.90
C THR A 82 7.97 9.98 -15.22
N GLN A 83 7.64 11.03 -15.93
CA GLN A 83 6.89 12.17 -15.44
C GLN A 83 7.46 12.77 -14.13
N VAL A 84 8.78 12.96 -14.08
CA VAL A 84 9.45 13.56 -12.93
C VAL A 84 9.13 15.05 -12.88
N LEU A 85 8.29 15.44 -11.93
CA LEU A 85 7.85 16.83 -11.74
C LEU A 85 8.65 17.58 -10.66
N ILE A 86 9.43 16.84 -9.85
CA ILE A 86 10.24 17.42 -8.78
C ILE A 86 11.61 17.85 -9.30
N ARG A 87 12.12 18.94 -8.70
CA ARG A 87 13.47 19.47 -8.92
C ARG A 87 14.13 19.71 -7.57
N PRO A 88 15.46 19.72 -7.48
CA PRO A 88 16.14 20.12 -6.27
C PRO A 88 15.60 21.47 -5.76
N GLY A 89 15.27 21.55 -4.47
CA GLY A 89 14.64 22.70 -3.84
C GLY A 89 13.11 22.70 -3.86
N THR A 90 12.45 21.74 -4.51
CA THR A 90 10.99 21.60 -4.46
C THR A 90 10.58 20.92 -3.15
N TYR A 91 9.63 21.50 -2.43
CA TYR A 91 9.05 20.89 -1.23
C TYR A 91 8.07 19.77 -1.63
N ALA A 92 8.34 18.56 -1.21
CA ALA A 92 7.43 17.42 -1.35
C ALA A 92 6.60 17.28 -0.07
N ALA A 93 5.30 17.52 -0.14
CA ALA A 93 4.40 17.36 0.99
C ALA A 93 4.18 15.88 1.33
N ALA A 94 3.96 15.58 2.61
CA ALA A 94 3.70 14.21 3.08
C ALA A 94 2.41 13.59 2.49
N LEU A 95 1.45 14.43 2.10
CA LEU A 95 0.21 14.02 1.42
C LEU A 95 0.10 14.78 0.09
N PRO A 96 0.83 14.36 -0.94
CA PRO A 96 0.76 15.01 -2.24
C PRO A 96 -0.60 14.72 -2.89
N LEU A 97 -1.35 15.77 -3.22
CA LEU A 97 -2.60 15.67 -3.99
C LEU A 97 -2.32 15.26 -5.45
N ARG A 98 -1.06 15.37 -5.89
CA ARG A 98 -0.61 14.97 -7.22
C ARG A 98 0.66 14.13 -7.10
N PRO A 99 0.81 13.08 -7.89
CA PRO A 99 2.05 12.31 -7.91
C PRO A 99 3.21 13.20 -8.36
N VAL A 100 4.36 13.04 -7.71
CA VAL A 100 5.58 13.81 -8.04
C VAL A 100 6.41 13.14 -9.13
N MET A 101 6.23 11.84 -9.32
CA MET A 101 6.83 11.02 -10.39
C MET A 101 6.01 9.74 -10.55
N VAL A 102 6.16 9.09 -11.68
CA VAL A 102 5.57 7.78 -11.95
C VAL A 102 6.70 6.77 -12.09
N PHE A 103 6.65 5.71 -11.29
CA PHE A 103 7.58 4.59 -11.36
C PHE A 103 6.89 3.41 -12.05
N ILE A 104 7.52 2.89 -13.09
CA ILE A 104 7.05 1.72 -13.85
C ILE A 104 8.00 0.57 -13.51
N PRO A 105 7.57 -0.42 -12.71
CA PRO A 105 8.41 -1.57 -12.40
C PRO A 105 8.61 -2.43 -13.64
N GLU A 106 9.82 -2.96 -13.80
CA GLU A 106 10.12 -3.96 -14.81
C GLU A 106 9.48 -5.29 -14.40
N GLN A 107 8.41 -5.65 -15.09
CA GLN A 107 7.66 -6.88 -14.82
C GLN A 107 7.51 -7.69 -16.13
N LYS A 108 7.23 -8.99 -15.97
CA LYS A 108 6.88 -9.82 -17.12
C LYS A 108 5.68 -9.22 -17.84
N ARG A 109 5.84 -8.92 -19.11
CA ARG A 109 4.79 -8.32 -19.92
C ARG A 109 3.59 -9.26 -20.03
N GLN A 110 2.42 -8.70 -19.88
CA GLN A 110 1.15 -9.40 -20.02
C GLN A 110 0.28 -8.69 -21.02
N ILE A 111 -0.35 -9.45 -21.89
CA ILE A 111 -1.32 -8.93 -22.82
C ILE A 111 -2.70 -9.14 -22.20
N VAL A 112 -3.40 -8.04 -21.99
CA VAL A 112 -4.78 -8.07 -21.50
C VAL A 112 -5.69 -7.74 -22.66
N ALA A 113 -6.55 -8.67 -23.02
CA ALA A 113 -7.52 -8.49 -24.09
C ALA A 113 -8.94 -8.39 -23.51
N GLN A 114 -9.76 -7.53 -24.10
CA GLN A 114 -11.15 -7.37 -23.76
C GLN A 114 -12.02 -8.15 -24.74
N PHE A 115 -12.80 -9.08 -24.22
CA PHE A 115 -13.72 -9.91 -24.97
C PHE A 115 -15.15 -9.50 -24.74
N ARG A 116 -16.00 -9.58 -25.72
CA ARG A 116 -17.44 -9.33 -25.55
C ARG A 116 -18.05 -10.39 -24.64
N GLN A 117 -19.00 -10.01 -23.80
CA GLN A 117 -19.67 -10.90 -22.84
C GLN A 117 -20.29 -12.13 -23.51
N ASN A 118 -20.83 -12.00 -24.73
CA ASN A 118 -21.40 -13.12 -25.49
C ASN A 118 -20.37 -14.17 -25.94
N SER A 119 -19.09 -13.86 -25.85
CA SER A 119 -18.01 -14.78 -26.18
C SER A 119 -17.57 -15.62 -24.97
N LEU A 120 -17.97 -15.24 -23.76
CA LEU A 120 -17.49 -15.86 -22.50
C LEU A 120 -17.71 -17.37 -22.45
N LEU A 121 -18.87 -17.85 -22.92
CA LEU A 121 -19.18 -19.29 -22.92
C LEU A 121 -18.27 -20.12 -23.83
N ARG A 122 -17.54 -19.48 -24.73
CA ARG A 122 -16.67 -20.12 -25.72
C ARG A 122 -15.20 -19.98 -25.39
N LEU A 123 -14.86 -19.12 -24.45
CA LEU A 123 -13.47 -18.86 -24.04
C LEU A 123 -13.12 -19.82 -22.89
N LYS A 124 -12.03 -20.51 -23.04
CA LYS A 124 -11.50 -21.39 -21.99
C LYS A 124 -10.02 -21.08 -21.78
N PRO A 125 -9.53 -21.06 -20.54
CA PRO A 125 -8.10 -21.07 -20.29
C PRO A 125 -7.43 -22.22 -21.04
N GLY A 126 -6.36 -21.94 -21.75
CA GLY A 126 -5.64 -22.88 -22.60
C GLY A 126 -5.97 -22.77 -24.10
N ASP A 127 -7.02 -22.03 -24.49
CA ASP A 127 -7.33 -21.78 -25.91
C ASP A 127 -6.18 -21.06 -26.61
N ASP A 128 -5.90 -21.46 -27.86
CA ASP A 128 -4.88 -20.82 -28.69
C ASP A 128 -5.30 -19.39 -29.07
N ALA A 129 -4.35 -18.49 -29.03
CA ALA A 129 -4.54 -17.09 -29.36
C ALA A 129 -3.53 -16.60 -30.39
N GLU A 130 -3.98 -15.76 -31.30
CA GLU A 130 -3.12 -14.99 -32.17
C GLU A 130 -3.23 -13.50 -31.81
N VAL A 131 -2.08 -12.84 -31.73
CA VAL A 131 -1.95 -11.43 -31.36
C VAL A 131 -1.24 -10.68 -32.47
N VAL A 132 -1.78 -9.55 -32.84
CA VAL A 132 -1.20 -8.63 -33.83
C VAL A 132 -1.07 -7.26 -33.18
N PHE A 133 0.14 -6.77 -33.13
CA PHE A 133 0.42 -5.43 -32.60
C PHE A 133 0.31 -4.38 -33.70
N ASN A 134 -0.31 -3.26 -33.42
CA ASN A 134 -0.38 -2.15 -34.36
C ASN A 134 1.01 -1.59 -34.66
N ALA A 135 1.94 -1.69 -33.71
CA ALA A 135 3.33 -1.25 -33.88
C ALA A 135 4.19 -2.17 -34.76
N LEU A 136 3.75 -3.43 -34.99
CA LEU A 136 4.45 -4.42 -35.81
C LEU A 136 3.51 -4.97 -36.90
N PRO A 137 3.13 -4.16 -37.87
CA PRO A 137 2.20 -4.56 -38.90
C PRO A 137 2.77 -5.73 -39.75
N GLY A 138 1.89 -6.68 -40.11
CA GLY A 138 2.27 -7.87 -40.84
C GLY A 138 2.82 -9.02 -40.03
N GLN A 139 3.09 -8.83 -38.70
CA GLN A 139 3.58 -9.89 -37.84
C GLN A 139 2.44 -10.43 -36.96
N VAL A 140 2.37 -11.75 -36.89
CA VAL A 140 1.39 -12.47 -36.03
C VAL A 140 2.13 -13.24 -34.98
N PHE A 141 1.81 -12.98 -33.74
CA PHE A 141 2.38 -13.66 -32.59
C PHE A 141 1.40 -14.70 -32.08
N HIS A 142 1.92 -15.85 -31.71
CA HIS A 142 1.13 -16.94 -31.15
C HIS A 142 1.24 -16.93 -29.62
N GLY A 143 0.18 -17.36 -28.97
CA GLY A 143 0.12 -17.46 -27.53
C GLY A 143 -1.10 -18.24 -27.08
N LYS A 144 -1.36 -18.23 -25.77
CA LYS A 144 -2.48 -18.93 -25.16
C LYS A 144 -3.23 -18.02 -24.18
N LEU A 145 -4.54 -18.22 -24.13
CA LEU A 145 -5.37 -17.60 -23.11
C LEU A 145 -5.09 -18.26 -21.74
N THR A 146 -4.44 -17.53 -20.85
CA THR A 146 -4.03 -18.06 -19.53
C THR A 146 -5.14 -17.97 -18.51
N SER A 147 -5.82 -16.83 -18.45
CA SER A 147 -6.88 -16.61 -17.47
C SER A 147 -7.95 -15.66 -18.02
N ILE A 148 -9.14 -15.81 -17.47
CA ILE A 148 -10.27 -14.91 -17.71
C ILE A 148 -10.65 -14.31 -16.36
N LEU A 149 -10.69 -12.98 -16.28
CA LEU A 149 -11.05 -12.29 -15.05
C LEU A 149 -12.54 -12.52 -14.76
N PRO A 150 -12.92 -13.06 -13.59
CA PRO A 150 -14.33 -13.38 -13.29
C PRO A 150 -15.17 -12.14 -12.94
N VAL A 151 -14.67 -10.94 -13.27
CA VAL A 151 -15.33 -9.67 -12.97
C VAL A 151 -15.38 -8.82 -14.23
N VAL A 152 -16.56 -8.30 -14.52
CA VAL A 152 -16.75 -7.28 -15.55
C VAL A 152 -16.64 -5.91 -14.89
N PRO A 153 -15.68 -5.06 -15.29
CA PRO A 153 -15.43 -3.77 -14.63
C PRO A 153 -16.67 -2.88 -14.48
N GLY A 154 -17.52 -2.83 -15.50
CA GLY A 154 -18.76 -2.05 -15.48
C GLY A 154 -19.89 -2.65 -14.64
N GLY A 155 -19.79 -3.94 -14.26
CA GLY A 155 -20.77 -4.64 -13.42
C GLY A 155 -20.41 -4.64 -11.93
N SER A 156 -19.24 -4.19 -11.55
CA SER A 156 -18.82 -4.16 -10.16
C SER A 156 -19.24 -2.86 -9.48
N TYR A 157 -19.94 -2.96 -8.36
CA TYR A 157 -20.25 -1.81 -7.53
C TYR A 157 -18.97 -1.32 -6.84
N GLN A 158 -18.48 -0.16 -7.26
CA GLN A 158 -17.38 0.52 -6.59
C GLN A 158 -17.94 1.60 -5.67
N ALA A 159 -17.69 1.48 -4.38
CA ALA A 159 -18.09 2.48 -3.38
C ALA A 159 -17.18 3.72 -3.50
N GLN A 160 -17.46 4.59 -4.46
CA GLN A 160 -16.74 5.85 -4.67
C GLN A 160 -17.39 7.05 -3.94
N GLY A 161 -18.36 6.80 -3.06
CA GLY A 161 -19.04 7.86 -2.31
C GLY A 161 -19.95 8.78 -3.15
N VAL A 162 -20.09 8.55 -4.43
CA VAL A 162 -20.99 9.27 -5.33
C VAL A 162 -22.03 8.29 -5.88
N LEU A 163 -23.30 8.65 -5.80
CA LEU A 163 -24.36 7.92 -6.49
C LEU A 163 -24.09 7.93 -7.99
N GLN A 164 -23.50 6.85 -8.49
CA GLN A 164 -23.31 6.69 -9.93
C GLN A 164 -24.70 6.48 -10.57
N SER A 165 -25.06 7.38 -11.46
CA SER A 165 -26.13 7.15 -12.40
C SER A 165 -25.76 5.93 -13.24
N LEU A 166 -26.52 4.86 -13.14
CA LEU A 166 -26.37 3.62 -13.92
C LEU A 166 -26.69 3.88 -15.41
N THR A 167 -25.96 4.77 -16.04
CA THR A 167 -25.97 4.89 -17.50
C THR A 167 -24.97 3.86 -18.04
N VAL A 168 -25.34 2.60 -17.96
CA VAL A 168 -24.63 1.52 -18.64
C VAL A 168 -24.81 1.76 -20.12
N VAL A 169 -23.77 2.20 -20.81
CA VAL A 169 -23.75 2.21 -22.29
C VAL A 169 -23.65 0.75 -22.73
N PRO A 170 -24.69 0.17 -23.35
CA PRO A 170 -24.65 -1.22 -23.76
C PRO A 170 -23.54 -1.41 -24.80
N GLY A 171 -22.56 -2.27 -24.50
CA GLY A 171 -21.54 -2.70 -25.46
C GLY A 171 -20.10 -2.32 -25.16
N THR A 172 -19.84 -1.54 -24.13
CA THR A 172 -18.45 -1.21 -23.71
C THR A 172 -17.89 -2.16 -22.63
N ASP A 173 -18.76 -2.94 -21.99
CA ASP A 173 -18.38 -3.83 -20.90
C ASP A 173 -17.96 -5.19 -21.43
N GLY A 174 -16.66 -5.41 -21.52
CA GLY A 174 -16.07 -6.68 -21.89
C GLY A 174 -15.48 -7.41 -20.71
N VAL A 175 -15.35 -8.72 -20.88
CA VAL A 175 -14.60 -9.58 -19.96
C VAL A 175 -13.12 -9.48 -20.30
N LEU A 176 -12.28 -9.29 -19.30
CA LEU A 176 -10.84 -9.22 -19.48
C LEU A 176 -10.24 -10.63 -19.42
N GLY A 177 -9.36 -10.92 -20.37
CA GLY A 177 -8.57 -12.15 -20.36
C GLY A 177 -7.10 -11.85 -20.55
N THR A 178 -6.25 -12.60 -19.88
CA THR A 178 -4.79 -12.50 -19.97
C THR A 178 -4.27 -13.53 -20.96
N ILE A 179 -3.43 -13.08 -21.86
CA ILE A 179 -2.78 -13.91 -22.88
C ILE A 179 -1.29 -13.94 -22.61
N GLU A 180 -0.74 -15.11 -22.62
CA GLU A 180 0.70 -15.35 -22.57
C GLU A 180 1.19 -15.72 -23.96
N LEU A 181 2.16 -14.96 -24.48
CA LEU A 181 2.79 -15.25 -25.76
C LEU A 181 3.79 -16.39 -25.65
N ASP A 182 4.03 -17.04 -26.77
CA ASP A 182 5.07 -18.05 -26.88
C ASP A 182 6.45 -17.42 -26.55
N PRO A 183 7.37 -18.19 -25.93
CA PRO A 183 8.67 -17.68 -25.50
C PRO A 183 9.55 -17.11 -26.62
N ASN A 184 9.27 -17.46 -27.88
CA ASN A 184 10.01 -17.00 -29.06
C ASN A 184 9.48 -15.66 -29.61
N ALA A 185 8.46 -15.07 -28.98
CA ALA A 185 7.95 -13.78 -29.42
C ALA A 185 8.89 -12.66 -28.98
N ASP A 186 9.64 -12.10 -29.91
CA ASP A 186 10.50 -10.94 -29.66
C ASP A 186 9.63 -9.67 -29.60
N ILE A 187 9.18 -9.37 -28.39
CA ILE A 187 8.39 -8.15 -28.09
C ILE A 187 9.16 -7.19 -27.19
N ASP A 188 10.42 -7.46 -26.88
CA ASP A 188 11.20 -6.67 -25.91
C ASP A 188 11.47 -5.25 -26.40
N ALA A 189 11.48 -5.04 -27.70
CA ALA A 189 11.64 -3.73 -28.31
C ALA A 189 10.37 -2.85 -28.25
N LEU A 190 9.21 -3.43 -27.91
CA LEU A 190 7.95 -2.70 -27.90
C LEU A 190 7.77 -1.92 -26.60
N PRO A 191 7.29 -0.67 -26.61
CA PRO A 191 6.94 0.05 -25.40
C PRO A 191 5.70 -0.56 -24.72
N ASP A 192 5.60 -0.40 -23.38
CA ASP A 192 4.42 -0.82 -22.66
C ASP A 192 3.22 0.07 -23.00
N GLY A 193 2.02 -0.52 -22.96
CA GLY A 193 0.77 0.19 -23.24
C GLY A 193 0.38 0.31 -24.70
N ILE A 194 1.07 -0.42 -25.62
CA ILE A 194 0.69 -0.47 -27.03
C ILE A 194 -0.59 -1.25 -27.24
N TYR A 195 -1.30 -0.88 -28.30
CA TYR A 195 -2.52 -1.58 -28.70
C TYR A 195 -2.20 -2.81 -29.56
N ALA A 196 -2.96 -3.86 -29.31
CA ALA A 196 -2.92 -5.09 -30.07
C ALA A 196 -4.34 -5.58 -30.35
N GLN A 197 -4.50 -6.30 -31.46
CA GLN A 197 -5.71 -7.06 -31.76
C GLN A 197 -5.46 -8.53 -31.45
N VAL A 198 -6.44 -9.14 -30.79
CA VAL A 198 -6.35 -10.53 -30.35
C VAL A 198 -7.50 -11.35 -30.94
N ALA A 199 -7.15 -12.51 -31.43
CA ALA A 199 -8.12 -13.54 -31.81
C ALA A 199 -7.85 -14.80 -31.00
N VAL A 200 -8.87 -15.28 -30.27
CA VAL A 200 -8.83 -16.56 -29.56
C VAL A 200 -9.64 -17.59 -30.34
N TYR A 201 -9.07 -18.78 -30.48
CA TYR A 201 -9.65 -19.88 -31.24
C TYR A 201 -10.11 -20.96 -30.28
N SER A 202 -11.41 -21.16 -30.22
CA SER A 202 -12.00 -22.26 -29.44
C SER A 202 -12.32 -23.45 -30.34
N ASP A 203 -12.32 -24.64 -29.81
CA ASP A 203 -12.55 -25.91 -30.56
C ASP A 203 -13.95 -26.00 -31.20
N HIS A 204 -14.86 -25.08 -30.88
CA HIS A 204 -16.29 -25.21 -31.26
C HIS A 204 -16.61 -24.90 -32.72
N PHE A 205 -15.76 -24.23 -33.50
CA PHE A 205 -16.00 -23.89 -34.90
C PHE A 205 -14.71 -23.79 -35.68
N SER A 206 -14.06 -24.91 -35.94
CA SER A 206 -12.79 -24.98 -36.69
C SER A 206 -12.86 -24.32 -38.08
N HIS A 207 -13.99 -24.44 -38.78
CA HIS A 207 -14.17 -23.82 -40.10
C HIS A 207 -14.19 -22.29 -40.06
N VAL A 208 -14.72 -21.69 -38.99
CA VAL A 208 -14.76 -20.23 -38.81
C VAL A 208 -13.40 -19.70 -38.38
N SER A 209 -12.56 -20.52 -37.74
CA SER A 209 -11.22 -20.11 -37.33
C SER A 209 -10.35 -19.70 -38.51
N VAL A 210 -10.45 -20.39 -39.65
CA VAL A 210 -9.70 -20.06 -40.84
C VAL A 210 -10.07 -18.67 -41.40
N MET A 211 -11.38 -18.36 -41.43
CA MET A 211 -11.82 -17.01 -41.88
C MET A 211 -11.32 -15.94 -40.89
N ARG A 212 -11.32 -16.20 -39.61
CA ARG A 212 -10.86 -15.25 -38.61
C ARG A 212 -9.35 -15.02 -38.66
N LYS A 213 -8.57 -16.07 -38.95
CA LYS A 213 -7.13 -15.97 -39.25
C LYS A 213 -6.85 -15.07 -40.43
N VAL A 214 -7.61 -15.25 -41.53
CA VAL A 214 -7.47 -14.40 -42.71
C VAL A 214 -7.81 -12.95 -42.41
N LEU A 215 -8.92 -12.69 -41.70
CA LEU A 215 -9.34 -11.34 -41.32
C LEU A 215 -8.29 -10.65 -40.44
N LEU A 216 -7.76 -11.36 -39.45
CA LEU A 216 -6.71 -10.81 -38.54
C LEU A 216 -5.48 -10.41 -39.34
N ARG A 217 -5.04 -11.26 -40.30
CA ARG A 217 -3.90 -10.95 -41.20
C ARG A 217 -4.20 -9.78 -42.09
N MET A 218 -5.40 -9.74 -42.66
CA MET A 218 -5.82 -8.59 -43.50
C MET A 218 -5.81 -7.29 -42.68
N THR A 219 -6.29 -7.29 -41.48
CA THR A 219 -6.26 -6.11 -40.60
C THR A 219 -4.81 -5.69 -40.29
N SER A 220 -3.93 -6.66 -40.00
CA SER A 220 -2.51 -6.40 -39.78
C SER A 220 -1.84 -5.76 -41.02
N TRP A 221 -2.17 -6.25 -42.22
CA TRP A 221 -1.66 -5.67 -43.47
C TRP A 221 -2.26 -4.30 -43.76
N MET A 222 -3.50 -4.04 -43.38
CA MET A 222 -4.11 -2.71 -43.52
C MET A 222 -3.31 -1.66 -42.75
N HIS A 223 -2.87 -1.95 -41.53
CA HIS A 223 -2.01 -1.05 -40.75
C HIS A 223 -0.65 -0.79 -41.39
N TYR A 224 -0.19 -1.68 -42.29
CA TYR A 224 1.02 -1.47 -43.07
C TYR A 224 0.78 -0.55 -44.30
N LEU A 225 -0.39 -0.67 -44.93
CA LEU A 225 -0.76 0.11 -46.12
C LEU A 225 -1.27 1.52 -45.78
N TYR A 226 -2.04 1.63 -44.72
CA TYR A 226 -2.54 2.91 -44.22
C TYR A 226 -1.61 3.39 -43.12
N LEU A 227 -0.61 4.20 -43.50
CA LEU A 227 0.13 5.03 -42.57
C LEU A 227 -0.85 6.11 -42.07
N ASP A 228 -1.60 5.83 -41.00
CA ASP A 228 -2.38 6.86 -40.35
C ASP A 228 -1.41 7.90 -39.76
N HIS A 229 -1.39 9.05 -40.41
CA HIS A 229 -0.68 10.24 -39.95
C HIS A 229 -1.52 11.01 -38.94
#